data_fdf4600dd54e186379dad6e0520525e7
#
_entry.id   fdf4600dd54e186379dad6e0520525e7
#
_cell.length_a   1.000
_cell.length_b   1.000
_cell.length_c   1.000
_cell.angle_alpha   90.00
_cell.angle_beta   90.00
_cell.angle_gamma   90.00
#
_symmetry.space_group_name_H-M   'P 1'
#
loop_
_entity.id
_entity.type
_entity.pdbx_description
1 polymer ?
#
loop_
_entity_poly.entity_id
_entity_poly.type
_entity_poly.pdbx_seq_one_letter_code
_entity_poly.pdbx_strand_id
1 'polypeptide(L)'
;NTLKITIIGCGIVGACLAYELSALPEVEVTVVEDRSRPGEGASGAALGICMGVISHKTKGRNWRLRQESLKRYDDLIAELEAEEGEPIPYNRQGIIKLAGVEESWQGWEWLQSKRQHQGYALELWGLPQVQAAFPALNYSTLRGAIYSPQDRQVHPRKLVQKLVQVGQRRGVQFCFNAPVQRLIHRKISGQERVTTVVLENQALETDYVILTAGVGNNAVIGSIAAGEASPEPDFQPVLGQAWQVLLPESLWAGPTSERGLHPVLTVRDLHFVPLGPTPQYWVGATVEFSGEGESGDPLPSETIAKELWQQAIEICPPLGEATIQQQWWGLRPRPLNQAAPVLQWSQRLDNLLWATGHYRNGIFLAPATALWAKEQILNKL
;
A
#
# COMPACT_ATOMS: atom_id res chain seq x y z
N ASN A 1 8.28 -31.19 13.57
CA ASN A 1 7.08 -30.95 12.73
C ASN A 1 7.19 -29.56 12.12
N THR A 2 7.05 -29.47 10.81
CA THR A 2 7.01 -28.17 10.11
C THR A 2 5.69 -27.48 10.40
N LEU A 3 5.73 -26.20 10.69
CA LEU A 3 4.56 -25.37 10.97
C LEU A 3 3.89 -24.95 9.67
N LYS A 4 2.62 -25.24 9.50
CA LYS A 4 1.83 -24.88 8.31
C LYS A 4 1.14 -23.54 8.52
N ILE A 5 1.44 -22.58 7.68
CA ILE A 5 0.84 -21.24 7.70
C ILE A 5 0.09 -20.99 6.40
N THR A 6 -1.18 -20.63 6.51
CA THR A 6 -1.98 -20.20 5.37
C THR A 6 -2.18 -18.69 5.41
N ILE A 7 -1.72 -18.00 4.37
CA ILE A 7 -1.96 -16.56 4.15
C ILE A 7 -3.11 -16.42 3.17
N ILE A 8 -4.15 -15.66 3.55
CA ILE A 8 -5.32 -15.40 2.72
C ILE A 8 -5.21 -14.00 2.13
N GLY A 9 -5.05 -13.93 0.81
CA GLY A 9 -4.82 -12.73 0.02
C GLY A 9 -3.37 -12.57 -0.44
N CYS A 10 -3.17 -12.37 -1.74
CA CYS A 10 -1.87 -12.17 -2.39
C CYS A 10 -1.71 -10.74 -2.93
N GLY A 11 -2.16 -9.75 -2.15
CA GLY A 11 -1.79 -8.36 -2.32
C GLY A 11 -0.37 -8.11 -1.79
N ILE A 12 0.03 -6.84 -1.72
CA ILE A 12 1.39 -6.47 -1.26
C ILE A 12 1.71 -7.00 0.13
N VAL A 13 0.74 -6.96 1.06
CA VAL A 13 0.96 -7.40 2.45
C VAL A 13 1.18 -8.91 2.49
N GLY A 14 0.31 -9.70 1.85
CA GLY A 14 0.44 -11.16 1.80
C GLY A 14 1.71 -11.61 1.09
N ALA A 15 2.07 -10.95 -0.01
CA ALA A 15 3.30 -11.25 -0.75
C ALA A 15 4.57 -10.92 0.06
N CYS A 16 4.63 -9.75 0.73
CA CYS A 16 5.73 -9.40 1.63
C CYS A 16 5.85 -10.41 2.78
N LEU A 17 4.73 -10.78 3.39
CA LEU A 17 4.71 -11.72 4.49
C LEU A 17 5.19 -13.12 4.06
N ALA A 18 4.71 -13.61 2.92
CA ALA A 18 5.15 -14.88 2.35
C ALA A 18 6.67 -14.88 2.10
N TYR A 19 7.21 -13.79 1.55
CA TYR A 19 8.63 -13.60 1.37
C TYR A 19 9.41 -13.66 2.70
N GLU A 20 8.98 -12.92 3.72
CA GLU A 20 9.66 -12.89 5.02
C GLU A 20 9.58 -14.25 5.76
N LEU A 21 8.45 -14.96 5.66
CA LEU A 21 8.30 -16.28 6.27
C LEU A 21 9.06 -17.37 5.52
N SER A 22 9.27 -17.22 4.20
CA SER A 22 10.02 -18.20 3.39
C SER A 22 11.49 -18.38 3.81
N ALA A 23 12.01 -17.46 4.62
CA ALA A 23 13.34 -17.55 5.19
C ALA A 23 13.41 -18.47 6.45
N LEU A 24 12.28 -18.95 6.96
CA LEU A 24 12.20 -19.79 8.15
C LEU A 24 12.10 -21.27 7.72
N PRO A 25 13.14 -22.10 7.99
CA PRO A 25 13.18 -23.50 7.52
C PRO A 25 12.13 -24.40 8.18
N GLU A 26 11.63 -24.01 9.36
CA GLU A 26 10.60 -24.74 10.11
C GLU A 26 9.17 -24.38 9.73
N VAL A 27 8.98 -23.52 8.71
CA VAL A 27 7.66 -23.02 8.29
C VAL A 27 7.36 -23.41 6.85
N GLU A 28 6.17 -23.98 6.63
CA GLU A 28 5.59 -24.22 5.31
C GLU A 28 4.50 -23.18 5.06
N VAL A 29 4.67 -22.37 4.01
CA VAL A 29 3.78 -21.27 3.68
C VAL A 29 2.95 -21.58 2.45
N THR A 30 1.63 -21.47 2.58
CA THR A 30 0.68 -21.48 1.46
C THR A 30 -0.06 -20.15 1.40
N VAL A 31 -0.03 -19.49 0.24
CA VAL A 31 -0.80 -18.27 -0.03
C VAL A 31 -1.98 -18.60 -0.91
N VAL A 32 -3.19 -18.22 -0.52
CA VAL A 32 -4.40 -18.39 -1.32
C VAL A 32 -4.92 -17.04 -1.78
N GLU A 33 -5.31 -16.95 -3.06
CA GLU A 33 -5.80 -15.73 -3.69
C GLU A 33 -7.02 -16.06 -4.55
N ASP A 34 -8.08 -15.28 -4.42
CA ASP A 34 -9.33 -15.46 -5.16
C ASP A 34 -9.21 -15.10 -6.65
N ARG A 35 -8.28 -14.22 -6.98
CA ARG A 35 -8.02 -13.75 -8.35
C ARG A 35 -7.02 -14.61 -9.09
N SER A 36 -6.94 -14.40 -10.41
CA SER A 36 -6.05 -15.17 -11.29
C SER A 36 -4.57 -14.80 -11.15
N ARG A 37 -4.27 -13.63 -10.60
CA ARG A 37 -2.90 -13.08 -10.47
C ARG A 37 -2.70 -12.37 -9.14
N PRO A 38 -1.45 -12.31 -8.65
CA PRO A 38 -1.14 -11.58 -7.44
C PRO A 38 -1.28 -10.07 -7.64
N GLY A 39 -1.72 -9.38 -6.60
CA GLY A 39 -1.76 -7.91 -6.57
C GLY A 39 -2.83 -7.26 -7.45
N GLU A 40 -3.85 -7.99 -7.89
CA GLU A 40 -4.93 -7.43 -8.74
C GLU A 40 -5.98 -6.61 -7.95
N GLY A 41 -5.95 -6.64 -6.62
CA GLY A 41 -6.82 -5.83 -5.76
C GLY A 41 -6.31 -4.39 -5.57
N ALA A 42 -6.49 -3.88 -4.36
CA ALA A 42 -6.06 -2.54 -3.96
C ALA A 42 -4.58 -2.26 -4.26
N SER A 43 -3.72 -3.27 -4.11
CA SER A 43 -2.28 -3.15 -4.39
C SER A 43 -1.98 -2.79 -5.84
N GLY A 44 -2.65 -3.46 -6.79
CA GLY A 44 -2.43 -3.22 -8.22
C GLY A 44 -3.01 -1.91 -8.74
N ALA A 45 -3.93 -1.31 -8.00
CA ALA A 45 -4.51 0.00 -8.31
C ALA A 45 -3.75 1.17 -7.66
N ALA A 46 -2.88 0.89 -6.69
CA ALA A 46 -2.14 1.91 -5.94
C ALA A 46 -1.04 2.57 -6.78
N LEU A 47 -0.73 3.83 -6.46
CA LEU A 47 0.36 4.59 -7.09
C LEU A 47 1.74 4.29 -6.47
N GLY A 48 1.79 3.55 -5.38
CA GLY A 48 3.02 3.11 -4.74
C GLY A 48 3.78 4.16 -3.95
N ILE A 49 3.13 5.22 -3.52
CA ILE A 49 3.76 6.36 -2.84
C ILE A 49 3.97 6.02 -1.37
N CYS A 50 5.21 6.15 -0.90
CA CYS A 50 5.65 5.82 0.45
C CYS A 50 6.00 7.11 1.21
N MET A 51 4.96 7.75 1.78
CA MET A 51 5.08 9.02 2.52
C MET A 51 5.28 8.76 4.01
N GLY A 52 6.52 8.67 4.44
CA GLY A 52 6.89 8.42 5.84
C GLY A 52 7.42 9.67 6.52
N VAL A 53 8.51 10.21 6.01
CA VAL A 53 9.21 11.38 6.57
C VAL A 53 8.34 12.62 6.49
N ILE A 54 7.69 12.86 5.36
CA ILE A 54 6.80 14.02 5.13
C ILE A 54 5.47 13.92 5.90
N SER A 55 5.15 12.77 6.48
CA SER A 55 3.92 12.56 7.24
C SER A 55 3.94 13.27 8.59
N HIS A 56 2.79 13.82 9.02
CA HIS A 56 2.61 14.37 10.37
C HIS A 56 2.53 13.31 11.49
N LYS A 57 2.67 12.03 11.18
CA LYS A 57 2.76 10.96 12.18
C LYS A 57 4.19 10.92 12.75
N THR A 58 4.39 11.45 13.95
CA THR A 58 5.72 11.66 14.54
C THR A 58 6.02 10.80 15.75
N LYS A 59 5.03 10.05 16.26
CA LYS A 59 5.15 9.20 17.46
C LYS A 59 4.17 8.02 17.42
N GLY A 60 4.34 7.09 18.37
CA GLY A 60 3.46 5.93 18.55
C GLY A 60 3.62 4.86 17.47
N ARG A 61 2.67 3.90 17.45
CA ARG A 61 2.69 2.76 16.53
C ARG A 61 2.79 3.17 15.06
N ASN A 62 2.02 4.18 14.65
CA ASN A 62 1.99 4.64 13.27
C ASN A 62 3.34 5.19 12.79
N TRP A 63 4.09 5.87 13.66
CA TRP A 63 5.42 6.33 13.32
C TRP A 63 6.43 5.18 13.29
N ARG A 64 6.40 4.28 14.27
CA ARG A 64 7.29 3.10 14.28
C ARG A 64 7.15 2.26 13.02
N LEU A 65 5.93 1.95 12.59
CA LEU A 65 5.68 1.21 11.34
C LEU A 65 6.25 1.94 10.11
N ARG A 66 6.12 3.27 10.05
CA ARG A 66 6.69 4.08 8.96
C ARG A 66 8.21 4.02 8.94
N GLN A 67 8.84 4.19 10.10
CA GLN A 67 10.31 4.10 10.22
C GLN A 67 10.82 2.72 9.81
N GLU A 68 10.15 1.68 10.25
CA GLU A 68 10.51 0.31 9.95
C GLU A 68 10.37 0.01 8.46
N SER A 69 9.28 0.46 7.83
CA SER A 69 9.10 0.36 6.38
C SER A 69 10.14 1.16 5.59
N LEU A 70 10.46 2.39 6.00
CA LEU A 70 11.50 3.19 5.35
C LEU A 70 12.86 2.46 5.35
N LYS A 71 13.24 1.88 6.49
CA LYS A 71 14.48 1.10 6.61
C LYS A 71 14.45 -0.17 5.78
N ARG A 72 13.31 -0.90 5.82
CA ARG A 72 13.20 -2.20 5.15
C ARG A 72 13.12 -2.10 3.63
N TYR A 73 12.53 -1.04 3.08
CA TYR A 73 12.31 -0.92 1.65
C TYR A 73 13.58 -0.97 0.81
N ASP A 74 14.58 -0.17 1.15
CA ASP A 74 15.83 -0.11 0.38
C ASP A 74 16.55 -1.47 0.38
N ASP A 75 16.56 -2.17 1.53
CA ASP A 75 17.15 -3.51 1.65
C ASP A 75 16.31 -4.55 0.88
N LEU A 76 14.99 -4.52 1.03
CA LEU A 76 14.08 -5.46 0.35
C LEU A 76 14.22 -5.37 -1.18
N ILE A 77 14.24 -4.17 -1.73
CA ILE A 77 14.41 -3.97 -3.17
C ILE A 77 15.77 -4.51 -3.63
N ALA A 78 16.84 -4.21 -2.88
CA ALA A 78 18.19 -4.71 -3.22
C ALA A 78 18.27 -6.24 -3.15
N GLU A 79 17.66 -6.88 -2.16
CA GLU A 79 17.59 -8.35 -2.02
C GLU A 79 16.85 -8.97 -3.22
N LEU A 80 15.68 -8.43 -3.56
CA LEU A 80 14.87 -8.95 -4.67
C LEU A 80 15.56 -8.78 -6.02
N GLU A 81 16.22 -7.64 -6.26
CA GLU A 81 16.98 -7.39 -7.49
C GLU A 81 18.21 -8.29 -7.60
N ALA A 82 18.88 -8.58 -6.49
CA ALA A 82 20.02 -9.51 -6.45
C ALA A 82 19.62 -10.95 -6.80
N GLU A 83 18.44 -11.41 -6.39
CA GLU A 83 17.94 -12.75 -6.69
C GLU A 83 17.42 -12.91 -8.12
N GLU A 84 16.85 -11.84 -8.72
CA GLU A 84 16.17 -11.93 -10.01
C GLU A 84 16.94 -11.25 -11.16
N GLY A 85 17.92 -10.43 -10.88
CA GLY A 85 18.71 -9.71 -11.87
C GLY A 85 17.96 -8.59 -12.63
N GLU A 86 16.64 -8.48 -12.49
CA GLU A 86 15.85 -7.44 -13.13
C GLU A 86 15.50 -6.33 -12.13
N PRO A 87 15.65 -5.05 -12.52
CA PRO A 87 15.35 -3.94 -11.64
C PRO A 87 13.84 -3.80 -11.40
N ILE A 88 13.48 -3.51 -10.16
CA ILE A 88 12.14 -3.08 -9.79
C ILE A 88 12.04 -1.57 -10.01
N PRO A 89 10.98 -1.07 -10.68
CA PRO A 89 10.77 0.38 -10.76
C PRO A 89 10.56 0.97 -9.35
N TYR A 90 11.61 1.57 -8.83
CA TYR A 90 11.71 2.12 -7.48
C TYR A 90 12.32 3.52 -7.54
N ASN A 91 11.51 4.53 -7.23
CA ASN A 91 11.91 5.93 -7.29
C ASN A 91 12.51 6.38 -5.95
N ARG A 92 13.80 6.64 -5.95
CA ARG A 92 14.59 7.12 -4.80
C ARG A 92 14.78 8.64 -4.78
N GLN A 93 14.16 9.37 -5.73
CA GLN A 93 14.31 10.83 -5.83
C GLN A 93 13.53 11.59 -4.74
N GLY A 94 12.72 10.90 -3.96
CA GLY A 94 11.93 11.48 -2.88
C GLY A 94 10.57 11.99 -3.32
N ILE A 95 9.96 12.78 -2.45
CA ILE A 95 8.62 13.33 -2.62
C ILE A 95 8.66 14.83 -2.36
N ILE A 96 8.02 15.61 -3.22
CA ILE A 96 7.81 17.03 -3.03
C ILE A 96 6.32 17.28 -2.84
N LYS A 97 5.97 17.83 -1.68
CA LYS A 97 4.61 18.28 -1.38
C LYS A 97 4.51 19.77 -1.66
N LEU A 98 3.65 20.15 -2.59
CA LEU A 98 3.29 21.54 -2.80
C LEU A 98 2.43 22.05 -1.62
N ALA A 99 2.82 23.18 -1.05
CA ALA A 99 2.12 23.81 0.05
C ALA A 99 1.32 25.01 -0.45
N GLY A 100 0.03 25.03 -0.15
CA GLY A 100 -0.85 26.17 -0.44
C GLY A 100 -0.61 27.34 0.52
N VAL A 101 -1.12 28.51 0.15
CA VAL A 101 -1.02 29.71 0.96
C VAL A 101 -1.74 29.58 2.31
N GLU A 102 -2.71 28.70 2.40
CA GLU A 102 -3.50 28.39 3.60
C GLU A 102 -2.77 27.46 4.60
N GLU A 103 -1.72 26.76 4.16
CA GLU A 103 -1.01 25.82 5.03
C GLU A 103 -0.11 26.53 6.06
N SER A 104 -0.07 25.99 7.28
CA SER A 104 0.79 26.49 8.35
C SER A 104 2.28 26.20 8.07
N TRP A 105 3.01 27.23 7.70
CA TRP A 105 4.47 27.13 7.49
C TRP A 105 5.22 26.79 8.77
N GLN A 106 4.80 27.35 9.91
CA GLN A 106 5.33 26.99 11.22
C GLN A 106 5.16 25.51 11.55
N GLY A 107 4.04 24.92 11.13
CA GLY A 107 3.82 23.46 11.27
C GLY A 107 4.85 22.65 10.52
N TRP A 108 5.25 23.11 9.34
CA TRP A 108 6.30 22.47 8.55
C TRP A 108 7.71 22.70 9.13
N GLU A 109 8.02 23.87 9.61
CA GLU A 109 9.29 24.16 10.34
C GLU A 109 9.42 23.29 11.58
N TRP A 110 8.34 23.14 12.34
CA TRP A 110 8.30 22.22 13.47
C TRP A 110 8.56 20.77 13.05
N LEU A 111 7.88 20.30 11.98
CA LEU A 111 8.08 18.95 11.47
C LEU A 111 9.51 18.74 10.97
N GLN A 112 10.09 19.69 10.26
CA GLN A 112 11.48 19.67 9.79
C GLN A 112 12.44 19.49 10.97
N SER A 113 12.31 20.31 12.01
CA SER A 113 13.11 20.17 13.24
C SER A 113 12.92 18.82 13.90
N LYS A 114 11.68 18.35 14.00
CA LYS A 114 11.36 17.03 14.58
C LYS A 114 12.01 15.89 13.79
N ARG A 115 11.96 15.93 12.46
CA ARG A 115 12.56 14.92 11.58
C ARG A 115 14.09 14.92 11.67
N GLN A 116 14.70 16.10 11.76
CA GLN A 116 16.15 16.23 11.94
C GLN A 116 16.60 15.51 13.23
N HIS A 117 15.89 15.69 14.34
CA HIS A 117 16.18 14.97 15.60
C HIS A 117 15.95 13.44 15.49
N GLN A 118 15.13 13.01 14.53
CA GLN A 118 14.88 11.60 14.24
C GLN A 118 15.84 11.02 13.18
N GLY A 119 16.79 11.81 12.67
CA GLY A 119 17.77 11.40 11.66
C GLY A 119 17.27 11.47 10.21
N TYR A 120 16.21 12.24 9.95
CA TYR A 120 15.66 12.43 8.60
C TYR A 120 15.75 13.88 8.15
N ALA A 121 15.89 14.08 6.83
CA ALA A 121 15.88 15.38 6.20
C ALA A 121 14.50 15.78 5.70
N LEU A 122 14.12 17.03 5.93
CA LEU A 122 13.04 17.73 5.22
C LEU A 122 13.58 19.09 4.79
N GLU A 123 13.34 19.47 3.55
CA GLU A 123 13.71 20.78 3.03
C GLU A 123 12.44 21.60 2.82
N LEU A 124 12.48 22.86 3.25
CA LEU A 124 11.40 23.81 2.99
C LEU A 124 11.81 24.72 1.84
N TRP A 125 11.09 24.63 0.73
CA TRP A 125 11.37 25.38 -0.49
C TRP A 125 10.48 26.61 -0.60
N GLY A 126 11.08 27.76 -0.83
CA GLY A 126 10.36 28.96 -1.19
C GLY A 126 9.80 28.89 -2.62
N LEU A 127 8.83 29.76 -2.91
CA LEU A 127 8.17 29.78 -4.22
C LEU A 127 9.13 29.92 -5.42
N PRO A 128 10.20 30.77 -5.37
CA PRO A 128 11.16 30.85 -6.48
C PRO A 128 11.85 29.53 -6.79
N GLN A 129 12.16 28.74 -5.75
CA GLN A 129 12.77 27.41 -5.93
C GLN A 129 11.80 26.42 -6.56
N VAL A 130 10.53 26.44 -6.15
CA VAL A 130 9.48 25.62 -6.78
C VAL A 130 9.29 25.99 -8.25
N GLN A 131 9.25 27.29 -8.58
CA GLN A 131 9.12 27.78 -9.94
C GLN A 131 10.28 27.33 -10.84
N ALA A 132 11.49 27.38 -10.32
CA ALA A 132 12.68 26.92 -11.06
C ALA A 132 12.64 25.40 -11.31
N ALA A 133 12.13 24.63 -10.35
CA ALA A 133 12.05 23.18 -10.44
C ALA A 133 10.89 22.71 -11.33
N PHE A 134 9.75 23.36 -11.25
CA PHE A 134 8.50 22.98 -11.93
C PHE A 134 7.89 24.13 -12.72
N PRO A 135 8.50 24.57 -13.82
CA PRO A 135 8.06 25.78 -14.56
C PRO A 135 6.66 25.65 -15.16
N ALA A 136 6.15 24.44 -15.33
CA ALA A 136 4.85 24.17 -15.95
C ALA A 136 3.64 24.27 -14.98
N LEU A 137 3.87 24.48 -13.68
CA LEU A 137 2.80 24.54 -12.68
C LEU A 137 2.15 25.92 -12.59
N ASN A 138 0.91 25.96 -12.08
CA ASN A 138 0.25 27.19 -11.67
C ASN A 138 0.61 27.49 -10.20
N TYR A 139 1.21 28.67 -9.97
CA TYR A 139 1.72 29.06 -8.65
C TYR A 139 0.78 29.95 -7.86
N SER A 140 -0.36 30.36 -8.44
CA SER A 140 -1.23 31.40 -7.87
C SER A 140 -1.74 31.11 -6.45
N THR A 141 -1.84 29.81 -6.09
CA THR A 141 -2.32 29.37 -4.78
C THR A 141 -1.20 28.73 -3.93
N LEU A 142 0.04 28.75 -4.40
CA LEU A 142 1.15 28.10 -3.74
C LEU A 142 1.97 29.10 -2.91
N ARG A 143 2.43 28.66 -1.76
CA ARG A 143 3.38 29.34 -0.89
C ARG A 143 4.81 28.83 -1.07
N GLY A 144 4.97 27.56 -1.36
CA GLY A 144 6.23 26.88 -1.47
C GLY A 144 6.03 25.36 -1.57
N ALA A 145 7.05 24.61 -1.16
CA ALA A 145 6.99 23.15 -1.12
C ALA A 145 7.83 22.58 0.03
N ILE A 146 7.53 21.34 0.35
CA ILE A 146 8.30 20.53 1.29
C ILE A 146 8.90 19.36 0.52
N TYR A 147 10.22 19.23 0.51
CA TYR A 147 10.93 18.14 -0.10
C TYR A 147 11.39 17.12 0.91
N SER A 148 11.02 15.87 0.70
CA SER A 148 11.43 14.71 1.49
C SER A 148 12.31 13.79 0.65
N PRO A 149 13.65 13.87 0.75
CA PRO A 149 14.56 13.09 -0.09
C PRO A 149 14.59 11.60 0.26
N GLN A 150 14.13 11.21 1.44
CA GLN A 150 14.17 9.84 1.94
C GLN A 150 12.83 9.10 1.80
N ASP A 151 11.76 9.78 1.41
CA ASP A 151 10.53 9.13 1.00
C ASP A 151 10.69 8.48 -0.38
N ARG A 152 9.87 7.52 -0.71
CA ARG A 152 10.04 6.63 -1.87
C ARG A 152 8.75 6.48 -2.66
N GLN A 153 8.90 5.95 -3.88
CA GLN A 153 7.77 5.42 -4.65
C GLN A 153 8.21 4.13 -5.31
N VAL A 154 7.35 3.13 -5.32
CA VAL A 154 7.59 1.83 -5.94
C VAL A 154 6.46 1.47 -6.89
N HIS A 155 6.76 0.75 -7.97
CA HIS A 155 5.72 0.19 -8.83
C HIS A 155 5.05 -1.02 -8.16
N PRO A 156 3.81 -0.92 -7.67
CA PRO A 156 3.24 -1.93 -6.79
C PRO A 156 3.11 -3.31 -7.42
N ARG A 157 2.59 -3.38 -8.66
CA ARG A 157 2.42 -4.66 -9.37
C ARG A 157 3.74 -5.37 -9.60
N LYS A 158 4.79 -4.62 -10.00
CA LYS A 158 6.12 -5.19 -10.22
C LYS A 158 6.74 -5.73 -8.93
N LEU A 159 6.57 -4.99 -7.84
CA LEU A 159 7.03 -5.44 -6.54
C LEU A 159 6.32 -6.73 -6.10
N VAL A 160 4.97 -6.78 -6.18
CA VAL A 160 4.22 -7.98 -5.81
C VAL A 160 4.62 -9.18 -6.66
N GLN A 161 4.74 -9.01 -7.99
CA GLN A 161 5.18 -10.06 -8.89
C GLN A 161 6.57 -10.60 -8.50
N LYS A 162 7.51 -9.72 -8.18
CA LYS A 162 8.86 -10.11 -7.78
C LYS A 162 8.88 -10.86 -6.46
N LEU A 163 8.13 -10.39 -5.46
CA LEU A 163 7.97 -11.09 -4.17
C LEU A 163 7.42 -12.50 -4.34
N VAL A 164 6.41 -12.66 -5.20
CA VAL A 164 5.82 -13.98 -5.50
C VAL A 164 6.83 -14.89 -6.21
N GLN A 165 7.54 -14.39 -7.22
CA GLN A 165 8.57 -15.16 -7.94
C GLN A 165 9.66 -15.68 -7.00
N VAL A 166 10.19 -14.82 -6.15
CA VAL A 166 11.19 -15.21 -5.16
C VAL A 166 10.62 -16.17 -4.13
N GLY A 167 9.39 -15.89 -3.63
CA GLY A 167 8.72 -16.78 -2.69
C GLY A 167 8.52 -18.19 -3.24
N GLN A 168 8.10 -18.32 -4.51
CA GLN A 168 7.95 -19.61 -5.20
C GLN A 168 9.28 -20.40 -5.24
N ARG A 169 10.38 -19.73 -5.58
CA ARG A 169 11.69 -20.37 -5.59
C ARG A 169 12.16 -20.81 -4.21
N ARG A 170 11.73 -20.11 -3.17
CA ARG A 170 12.01 -20.46 -1.77
C ARG A 170 11.03 -21.49 -1.19
N GLY A 171 10.12 -22.04 -2.02
CA GLY A 171 9.21 -23.12 -1.64
C GLY A 171 7.83 -22.68 -1.14
N VAL A 172 7.51 -21.38 -1.19
CA VAL A 172 6.14 -20.91 -0.90
C VAL A 172 5.17 -21.43 -1.97
N GLN A 173 4.06 -22.01 -1.54
CA GLN A 173 2.99 -22.44 -2.43
C GLN A 173 2.00 -21.28 -2.66
N PHE A 174 1.66 -21.00 -3.91
CA PHE A 174 0.67 -19.99 -4.28
C PHE A 174 -0.49 -20.63 -5.02
N CYS A 175 -1.69 -20.46 -4.51
CA CYS A 175 -2.94 -20.94 -5.09
C CYS A 175 -3.75 -19.74 -5.59
N PHE A 176 -3.80 -19.54 -6.91
CA PHE A 176 -4.61 -18.50 -7.55
C PHE A 176 -5.95 -19.09 -8.02
N ASN A 177 -6.95 -18.23 -8.30
CA ASN A 177 -8.32 -18.65 -8.56
C ASN A 177 -8.86 -19.58 -7.46
N ALA A 178 -8.49 -19.28 -6.22
CA ALA A 178 -8.74 -20.12 -5.07
C ALA A 178 -9.49 -19.37 -3.95
N PRO A 179 -10.74 -18.95 -4.19
CA PRO A 179 -11.54 -18.27 -3.18
C PRO A 179 -11.75 -19.17 -1.97
N VAL A 180 -11.57 -18.61 -0.78
CA VAL A 180 -11.85 -19.32 0.46
C VAL A 180 -13.35 -19.47 0.62
N GLN A 181 -13.81 -20.73 0.67
CA GLN A 181 -15.23 -21.08 0.85
C GLN A 181 -15.62 -21.09 2.34
N ARG A 182 -14.73 -21.58 3.19
CA ARG A 182 -15.00 -21.73 4.62
C ARG A 182 -13.71 -21.94 5.41
N LEU A 183 -13.71 -21.43 6.66
CA LEU A 183 -12.74 -21.78 7.68
C LEU A 183 -13.37 -22.79 8.66
N ILE A 184 -12.77 -23.98 8.78
CA ILE A 184 -13.19 -24.98 9.77
C ILE A 184 -12.36 -24.74 11.04
N HIS A 185 -13.06 -24.57 12.15
CA HIS A 185 -12.43 -24.41 13.46
C HIS A 185 -12.91 -25.48 14.43
N ARG A 186 -12.09 -25.76 15.43
CA ARG A 186 -12.36 -26.73 16.49
C ARG A 186 -11.82 -26.22 17.82
N LYS A 187 -12.43 -26.69 18.90
CA LYS A 187 -11.91 -26.44 20.24
C LYS A 187 -10.75 -27.39 20.54
N ILE A 188 -9.54 -26.83 20.70
CA ILE A 188 -8.32 -27.58 21.02
C ILE A 188 -7.74 -26.99 22.30
N SER A 189 -7.54 -27.81 23.33
CA SER A 189 -7.04 -27.38 24.63
C SER A 189 -7.82 -26.20 25.23
N GLY A 190 -9.12 -26.14 24.99
CA GLY A 190 -10.00 -25.09 25.51
C GLY A 190 -10.13 -23.85 24.63
N GLN A 191 -9.35 -23.70 23.57
CA GLN A 191 -9.34 -22.57 22.67
C GLN A 191 -9.91 -22.93 21.30
N GLU A 192 -10.68 -22.04 20.68
CA GLU A 192 -11.15 -22.18 19.31
C GLU A 192 -10.01 -21.89 18.33
N ARG A 193 -9.71 -22.82 17.45
CA ARG A 193 -8.61 -22.72 16.46
C ARG A 193 -9.08 -23.13 15.07
N VAL A 194 -8.67 -22.40 14.05
CA VAL A 194 -8.81 -22.84 12.65
C VAL A 194 -7.92 -24.06 12.44
N THR A 195 -8.48 -25.11 11.88
CA THR A 195 -7.74 -26.34 11.54
C THR A 195 -7.63 -26.55 10.04
N THR A 196 -8.57 -25.97 9.28
CA THR A 196 -8.64 -26.18 7.83
C THR A 196 -9.16 -24.95 7.11
N VAL A 197 -8.51 -24.59 6.03
CA VAL A 197 -8.99 -23.61 5.04
C VAL A 197 -9.55 -24.37 3.87
N VAL A 198 -10.87 -24.24 3.62
CA VAL A 198 -11.56 -24.94 2.55
C VAL A 198 -11.64 -24.05 1.32
N LEU A 199 -11.08 -24.51 0.22
CA LEU A 199 -11.18 -23.94 -1.13
C LEU A 199 -12.16 -24.74 -1.97
N GLU A 200 -12.46 -24.31 -3.18
CA GLU A 200 -13.41 -25.01 -4.06
C GLU A 200 -13.03 -26.48 -4.33
N ASN A 201 -11.74 -26.72 -4.61
CA ASN A 201 -11.25 -28.03 -5.06
C ASN A 201 -10.33 -28.72 -4.06
N GLN A 202 -10.02 -28.11 -2.92
CA GLN A 202 -9.12 -28.67 -1.92
C GLN A 202 -9.37 -28.10 -0.53
N ALA A 203 -8.85 -28.81 0.47
CA ALA A 203 -8.84 -28.38 1.86
C ALA A 203 -7.39 -28.36 2.37
N LEU A 204 -6.97 -27.25 2.94
CA LEU A 204 -5.63 -27.03 3.46
C LEU A 204 -5.65 -27.15 4.98
N GLU A 205 -4.96 -28.14 5.52
CA GLU A 205 -4.68 -28.18 6.95
C GLU A 205 -3.70 -27.05 7.32
N THR A 206 -3.95 -26.38 8.43
CA THR A 206 -3.17 -25.21 8.82
C THR A 206 -3.03 -25.11 10.35
N ASP A 207 -1.86 -24.66 10.79
CA ASP A 207 -1.60 -24.35 12.20
C ASP A 207 -1.90 -22.89 12.50
N TYR A 208 -1.66 -21.99 11.54
CA TYR A 208 -1.98 -20.55 11.62
C TYR A 208 -2.60 -20.03 10.34
N VAL A 209 -3.54 -19.11 10.48
CA VAL A 209 -4.15 -18.37 9.38
C VAL A 209 -3.84 -16.88 9.52
N ILE A 210 -3.37 -16.25 8.44
CA ILE A 210 -3.09 -14.81 8.43
C ILE A 210 -3.95 -14.14 7.36
N LEU A 211 -4.78 -13.19 7.78
CA LEU A 211 -5.72 -12.49 6.92
C LEU A 211 -5.09 -11.21 6.36
N THR A 212 -4.90 -11.19 5.04
CA THR A 212 -4.31 -10.07 4.28
C THR A 212 -5.15 -9.68 3.05
N ALA A 213 -6.39 -10.16 2.95
CA ALA A 213 -7.23 -10.08 1.74
C ALA A 213 -7.92 -8.71 1.54
N GLY A 214 -7.51 -7.65 2.25
CA GLY A 214 -8.10 -6.32 2.10
C GLY A 214 -9.61 -6.33 2.36
N VAL A 215 -10.43 -5.81 1.44
CA VAL A 215 -11.91 -5.83 1.56
C VAL A 215 -12.48 -7.24 1.52
N GLY A 216 -11.78 -8.20 0.91
CA GLY A 216 -12.17 -9.61 0.86
C GLY A 216 -12.19 -10.31 2.21
N ASN A 217 -11.55 -9.75 3.24
CA ASN A 217 -11.57 -10.31 4.59
C ASN A 217 -12.97 -10.42 5.18
N ASN A 218 -13.89 -9.50 4.83
CA ASN A 218 -15.27 -9.55 5.32
C ASN A 218 -15.97 -10.85 4.89
N ALA A 219 -15.77 -11.27 3.62
CA ALA A 219 -16.34 -12.51 3.12
C ALA A 219 -15.71 -13.74 3.78
N VAL A 220 -14.39 -13.73 4.02
CA VAL A 220 -13.68 -14.82 4.69
C VAL A 220 -14.20 -15.01 6.11
N ILE A 221 -14.34 -13.94 6.89
CA ILE A 221 -14.86 -14.00 8.25
C ILE A 221 -16.34 -14.37 8.28
N GLY A 222 -17.13 -13.87 7.32
CA GLY A 222 -18.53 -14.26 7.17
C GLY A 222 -18.72 -15.75 6.88
N SER A 223 -17.69 -16.44 6.36
CA SER A 223 -17.69 -17.88 6.12
C SER A 223 -17.46 -18.73 7.38
N ILE A 224 -17.04 -18.12 8.49
CA ILE A 224 -16.95 -18.79 9.79
C ILE A 224 -18.38 -18.95 10.31
N ALA A 225 -18.82 -20.20 10.52
CA ALA A 225 -20.20 -20.54 10.89
C ALA A 225 -20.77 -19.64 11.99
N ALA A 226 -22.02 -19.23 11.78
CA ALA A 226 -22.78 -18.34 12.63
C ALA A 226 -22.82 -18.85 14.09
N GLY A 227 -22.12 -18.18 14.94
CA GLY A 227 -22.22 -18.17 16.38
C GLY A 227 -22.11 -16.73 16.79
N GLU A 228 -22.67 -16.36 17.92
CA GLU A 228 -22.80 -15.00 18.48
C GLU A 228 -21.90 -13.92 17.87
N ALA A 229 -22.44 -12.75 17.55
CA ALA A 229 -21.75 -11.62 16.94
C ALA A 229 -20.36 -11.42 17.58
N SER A 230 -19.32 -11.84 16.90
CA SER A 230 -17.94 -11.66 17.35
C SER A 230 -17.48 -10.25 17.02
N PRO A 231 -16.75 -9.55 17.89
CA PRO A 231 -16.22 -8.22 17.62
C PRO A 231 -14.97 -8.28 16.69
N GLU A 232 -15.06 -9.06 15.61
CA GLU A 232 -14.00 -9.14 14.63
C GLU A 232 -13.97 -7.85 13.78
N PRO A 233 -12.81 -7.46 13.25
CA PRO A 233 -12.67 -6.29 12.39
C PRO A 233 -13.55 -6.35 11.15
N ASP A 234 -14.12 -5.21 10.79
CA ASP A 234 -14.91 -5.01 9.56
C ASP A 234 -14.29 -3.87 8.71
N PHE A 235 -14.46 -3.94 7.40
CA PHE A 235 -13.80 -3.05 6.45
C PHE A 235 -14.78 -2.45 5.45
N GLN A 236 -14.76 -1.14 5.34
CA GLN A 236 -15.48 -0.40 4.32
C GLN A 236 -14.58 -0.26 3.08
N PRO A 237 -15.06 -0.65 1.88
CA PRO A 237 -14.37 -0.36 0.65
C PRO A 237 -14.42 1.14 0.35
N VAL A 238 -13.28 1.74 0.02
CA VAL A 238 -13.16 3.13 -0.43
C VAL A 238 -12.49 3.14 -1.80
N LEU A 239 -13.23 3.54 -2.82
CA LEU A 239 -12.76 3.52 -4.19
C LEU A 239 -11.80 4.67 -4.48
N GLY A 240 -10.81 4.43 -5.33
CA GLY A 240 -9.91 5.42 -5.86
C GLY A 240 -9.63 5.19 -7.33
N GLN A 241 -9.85 6.23 -8.15
CA GLN A 241 -9.55 6.25 -9.58
C GLN A 241 -8.22 6.96 -9.85
N ALA A 242 -7.49 6.49 -10.84
CA ALA A 242 -6.23 7.07 -11.28
C ALA A 242 -6.07 6.94 -12.80
N TRP A 243 -5.15 7.73 -13.37
CA TRP A 243 -4.86 7.79 -14.79
C TRP A 243 -3.38 7.62 -15.07
N GLN A 244 -3.05 6.99 -16.19
CA GLN A 244 -1.76 7.09 -16.84
C GLN A 244 -1.88 8.06 -18.01
N VAL A 245 -0.99 9.05 -18.06
CA VAL A 245 -1.01 10.12 -19.03
C VAL A 245 0.35 10.33 -19.67
N LEU A 246 0.33 10.83 -20.88
CA LEU A 246 1.49 11.39 -21.56
C LEU A 246 1.30 12.90 -21.67
N LEU A 247 2.18 13.67 -21.03
CA LEU A 247 2.19 15.14 -21.12
C LEU A 247 2.94 15.62 -22.38
N PRO A 248 2.65 16.83 -22.87
CA PRO A 248 3.44 17.43 -23.96
C PRO A 248 4.91 17.63 -23.59
N GLU A 249 5.19 17.88 -22.31
CA GLU A 249 6.54 18.09 -21.77
C GLU A 249 6.67 17.59 -20.32
N SER A 250 7.91 17.50 -19.83
CA SER A 250 8.19 17.09 -18.44
C SER A 250 7.74 18.17 -17.45
N LEU A 251 7.26 17.75 -16.28
CA LEU A 251 6.94 18.65 -15.15
C LEU A 251 8.17 19.21 -14.46
N TRP A 252 9.32 18.56 -14.60
CA TRP A 252 10.56 18.83 -13.88
C TRP A 252 11.65 19.33 -14.81
N ALA A 253 12.14 20.55 -14.58
CA ALA A 253 13.25 21.12 -15.33
C ALA A 253 14.63 20.87 -14.68
N GLY A 254 14.63 20.38 -13.43
CA GLY A 254 15.84 20.10 -12.66
C GLY A 254 16.48 18.75 -12.96
N PRO A 255 17.45 18.32 -12.12
CA PRO A 255 18.12 17.04 -12.28
C PRO A 255 17.16 15.85 -12.19
N THR A 256 17.36 14.88 -13.05
CA THR A 256 16.67 13.59 -13.03
C THR A 256 17.67 12.48 -12.74
N SER A 257 17.17 11.32 -12.27
CA SER A 257 17.98 10.11 -12.15
C SER A 257 18.40 9.56 -13.52
N GLU A 258 19.32 8.60 -13.57
CA GLU A 258 19.70 7.87 -14.80
C GLU A 258 18.51 7.22 -15.52
N ARG A 259 17.41 6.94 -14.80
CA ARG A 259 16.16 6.39 -15.34
C ARG A 259 15.16 7.48 -15.77
N GLY A 260 15.55 8.74 -15.80
CA GLY A 260 14.68 9.87 -16.11
C GLY A 260 13.65 10.21 -15.04
N LEU A 261 13.79 9.66 -13.84
CA LEU A 261 12.88 9.90 -12.74
C LEU A 261 13.25 11.19 -11.98
N HIS A 262 12.25 11.94 -11.60
CA HIS A 262 12.31 13.06 -10.66
C HIS A 262 11.49 12.74 -9.40
N PRO A 263 11.51 13.57 -8.33
CA PRO A 263 10.65 13.37 -7.17
C PRO A 263 9.16 13.28 -7.54
N VAL A 264 8.41 12.46 -6.81
CA VAL A 264 6.94 12.49 -6.90
C VAL A 264 6.45 13.83 -6.42
N LEU A 265 5.54 14.44 -7.18
CA LEU A 265 4.89 15.68 -6.81
C LEU A 265 3.53 15.35 -6.16
N THR A 266 3.24 15.94 -5.01
CA THR A 266 1.96 15.73 -4.32
C THR A 266 1.36 17.07 -3.86
N VAL A 267 0.04 17.18 -3.97
CA VAL A 267 -0.73 18.30 -3.47
C VAL A 267 -2.12 17.81 -3.08
N ARG A 268 -2.51 18.01 -1.82
CA ARG A 268 -3.76 17.44 -1.28
C ARG A 268 -3.83 15.92 -1.53
N ASP A 269 -4.88 15.46 -2.23
CA ASP A 269 -5.08 14.06 -2.63
C ASP A 269 -4.53 13.74 -4.03
N LEU A 270 -3.98 14.73 -4.73
CA LEU A 270 -3.37 14.56 -6.04
C LEU A 270 -1.90 14.22 -5.94
N HIS A 271 -1.50 13.27 -6.76
CA HIS A 271 -0.13 12.83 -6.91
C HIS A 271 0.22 12.74 -8.38
N PHE A 272 1.42 13.22 -8.74
CA PHE A 272 2.00 13.11 -10.07
C PHE A 272 3.26 12.24 -9.95
N VAL A 273 3.16 11.01 -10.43
CA VAL A 273 4.22 10.00 -10.31
C VAL A 273 4.92 9.85 -11.66
N PRO A 274 6.20 10.23 -11.79
CA PRO A 274 6.94 10.05 -13.04
C PRO A 274 7.20 8.56 -13.31
N LEU A 275 7.09 8.12 -14.57
CA LEU A 275 7.24 6.71 -14.95
C LEU A 275 8.55 6.41 -15.69
N GLY A 276 9.38 7.40 -15.95
CA GLY A 276 10.66 7.20 -16.61
C GLY A 276 11.11 8.41 -17.43
N PRO A 277 11.95 8.20 -18.45
CA PRO A 277 12.57 9.28 -19.23
C PRO A 277 11.60 10.03 -20.16
N THR A 278 10.45 9.44 -20.45
CA THR A 278 9.36 10.10 -21.19
C THR A 278 8.44 10.86 -20.25
N PRO A 279 7.74 11.91 -20.70
CA PRO A 279 6.80 12.67 -19.88
C PRO A 279 5.50 11.89 -19.58
N GLN A 280 5.65 10.64 -19.20
CA GLN A 280 4.57 9.77 -18.72
C GLN A 280 4.42 9.85 -17.21
N TYR A 281 3.19 9.97 -16.76
CA TYR A 281 2.86 10.09 -15.35
C TYR A 281 1.66 9.24 -14.96
N TRP A 282 1.66 8.71 -13.75
CA TRP A 282 0.43 8.37 -13.07
C TRP A 282 -0.09 9.59 -12.34
N VAL A 283 -1.38 9.86 -12.48
CA VAL A 283 -2.08 10.96 -11.81
C VAL A 283 -3.26 10.38 -11.04
N GLY A 284 -3.42 10.74 -9.81
CA GLY A 284 -4.51 10.25 -8.94
C GLY A 284 -4.29 10.67 -7.48
N ALA A 285 -5.19 10.30 -6.60
CA ALA A 285 -6.33 9.45 -6.87
C ALA A 285 -7.59 9.99 -6.18
N THR A 286 -8.75 9.65 -6.70
CA THR A 286 -10.03 9.96 -6.04
C THR A 286 -10.18 9.25 -4.70
N VAL A 287 -11.10 9.72 -3.87
CA VAL A 287 -11.52 9.08 -2.62
C VAL A 287 -13.04 9.05 -2.62
N GLU A 288 -13.61 7.85 -2.87
CA GLU A 288 -15.03 7.68 -3.09
C GLU A 288 -15.60 6.66 -2.11
N PHE A 289 -16.64 7.05 -1.41
CA PHE A 289 -17.39 6.20 -0.48
C PHE A 289 -18.68 5.74 -1.13
N SER A 290 -19.25 4.61 -0.68
CA SER A 290 -20.62 4.22 -1.03
C SER A 290 -21.60 5.29 -0.55
N GLY A 291 -22.66 5.52 -1.33
CA GLY A 291 -23.74 6.43 -0.94
C GLY A 291 -24.44 6.00 0.36
N GLU A 292 -25.08 6.93 1.06
CA GLU A 292 -25.88 6.60 2.24
C GLU A 292 -27.03 5.65 1.85
N GLY A 293 -27.08 4.48 2.51
CA GLY A 293 -28.10 3.45 2.26
C GLY A 293 -27.79 2.51 1.08
N GLU A 294 -26.70 2.70 0.37
CA GLU A 294 -26.25 1.75 -0.65
C GLU A 294 -25.51 0.57 0.01
N SER A 295 -25.92 -0.64 -0.31
CA SER A 295 -25.24 -1.86 0.08
C SER A 295 -24.32 -2.32 -1.07
N GLY A 296 -23.07 -2.64 -0.74
CA GLY A 296 -22.08 -3.16 -1.70
C GLY A 296 -20.87 -2.26 -1.88
N ASP A 297 -20.03 -2.65 -2.84
CA ASP A 297 -18.83 -1.89 -3.18
C ASP A 297 -19.20 -0.60 -3.94
N PRO A 298 -18.53 0.54 -3.68
CA PRO A 298 -18.72 1.76 -4.45
C PRO A 298 -18.35 1.53 -5.92
N LEU A 299 -19.09 2.16 -6.82
CA LEU A 299 -18.78 2.19 -8.25
C LEU A 299 -18.05 3.49 -8.62
N PRO A 300 -17.18 3.46 -9.66
CA PRO A 300 -16.46 4.66 -10.10
C PRO A 300 -17.41 5.80 -10.49
N SER A 301 -17.27 6.95 -9.84
CA SER A 301 -18.05 8.15 -10.13
C SER A 301 -17.36 8.99 -11.21
N GLU A 302 -18.01 9.16 -12.36
CA GLU A 302 -17.52 10.07 -13.40
C GLU A 302 -17.48 11.54 -12.93
N THR A 303 -18.41 11.95 -12.07
CA THR A 303 -18.44 13.30 -11.53
C THR A 303 -17.23 13.59 -10.67
N ILE A 304 -16.95 12.70 -9.69
CA ILE A 304 -15.78 12.84 -8.79
C ILE A 304 -14.48 12.76 -9.60
N ALA A 305 -14.42 11.87 -10.59
CA ALA A 305 -13.27 11.77 -11.49
C ALA A 305 -13.03 13.08 -12.28
N LYS A 306 -14.08 13.67 -12.84
CA LYS A 306 -14.00 14.94 -13.57
C LYS A 306 -13.58 16.11 -12.66
N GLU A 307 -14.12 16.16 -11.45
CA GLU A 307 -13.75 17.18 -10.46
C GLU A 307 -12.25 17.10 -10.09
N LEU A 308 -11.75 15.90 -9.82
CA LEU A 308 -10.32 15.72 -9.51
C LEU A 308 -9.43 16.02 -10.72
N TRP A 309 -9.86 15.64 -11.91
CA TRP A 309 -9.13 15.93 -13.14
C TRP A 309 -9.06 17.44 -13.41
N GLN A 310 -10.15 18.17 -13.19
CA GLN A 310 -10.17 19.62 -13.30
C GLN A 310 -9.21 20.28 -12.29
N GLN A 311 -9.20 19.82 -11.03
CA GLN A 311 -8.24 20.29 -10.03
C GLN A 311 -6.79 20.00 -10.45
N ALA A 312 -6.55 18.85 -11.07
CA ALA A 312 -5.22 18.51 -11.59
C ALA A 312 -4.78 19.47 -12.71
N ILE A 313 -5.67 19.84 -13.62
CA ILE A 313 -5.41 20.84 -14.67
C ILE A 313 -5.17 22.23 -14.06
N GLU A 314 -5.90 22.63 -13.03
CA GLU A 314 -5.69 23.90 -12.35
C GLU A 314 -4.27 24.01 -11.73
N ILE A 315 -3.75 22.90 -11.23
CA ILE A 315 -2.39 22.82 -10.65
C ILE A 315 -1.34 22.70 -11.75
N CYS A 316 -1.61 21.85 -12.73
CA CYS A 316 -0.71 21.50 -13.82
C CYS A 316 -1.41 21.72 -15.18
N PRO A 317 -1.42 22.95 -15.72
CA PRO A 317 -2.13 23.29 -16.97
C PRO A 317 -1.81 22.38 -18.16
N PRO A 318 -0.58 21.87 -18.36
CA PRO A 318 -0.28 20.92 -19.43
C PRO A 318 -1.14 19.64 -19.45
N LEU A 319 -1.78 19.27 -18.34
CA LEU A 319 -2.73 18.15 -18.31
C LEU A 319 -3.96 18.39 -19.21
N GLY A 320 -4.31 19.64 -19.50
CA GLY A 320 -5.38 19.94 -20.46
C GLY A 320 -5.10 19.48 -21.89
N GLU A 321 -3.82 19.27 -22.23
CA GLU A 321 -3.35 18.78 -23.54
C GLU A 321 -2.78 17.35 -23.44
N ALA A 322 -2.89 16.71 -22.27
CA ALA A 322 -2.35 15.37 -22.04
C ALA A 322 -3.14 14.30 -22.81
N THR A 323 -2.44 13.27 -23.28
CA THR A 323 -3.07 12.05 -23.78
C THR A 323 -3.30 11.09 -22.63
N ILE A 324 -4.56 10.79 -22.32
CA ILE A 324 -4.91 9.74 -21.34
C ILE A 324 -4.68 8.38 -22.02
N GLN A 325 -3.73 7.62 -21.50
CA GLN A 325 -3.35 6.30 -22.02
C GLN A 325 -4.14 5.17 -21.34
N GLN A 326 -4.45 5.34 -20.05
CA GLN A 326 -5.18 4.36 -19.25
C GLN A 326 -5.89 5.06 -18.09
N GLN A 327 -7.04 4.51 -17.70
CA GLN A 327 -7.73 4.82 -16.46
C GLN A 327 -8.06 3.53 -15.73
N TRP A 328 -7.93 3.51 -14.41
CA TRP A 328 -8.26 2.36 -13.57
C TRP A 328 -8.74 2.80 -12.19
N TRP A 329 -9.22 1.86 -11.42
CA TRP A 329 -9.65 2.07 -10.06
C TRP A 329 -9.40 0.85 -9.19
N GLY A 330 -9.48 1.02 -7.87
CA GLY A 330 -9.39 -0.03 -6.88
C GLY A 330 -10.06 0.34 -5.56
N LEU A 331 -10.26 -0.65 -4.71
CA LEU A 331 -10.95 -0.53 -3.43
C LEU A 331 -9.95 -0.62 -2.27
N ARG A 332 -9.84 0.46 -1.49
CA ARG A 332 -9.00 0.52 -0.29
C ARG A 332 -9.76 -0.06 0.89
N PRO A 333 -9.16 -0.97 1.68
CA PRO A 333 -9.79 -1.52 2.88
C PRO A 333 -9.69 -0.53 4.05
N ARG A 334 -10.75 0.23 4.31
CA ARG A 334 -10.82 1.14 5.46
C ARG A 334 -11.40 0.41 6.66
N PRO A 335 -10.65 0.27 7.79
CA PRO A 335 -11.22 -0.32 8.99
C PRO A 335 -12.37 0.51 9.53
N LEU A 336 -13.44 -0.16 9.97
CA LEU A 336 -14.52 0.46 10.73
C LEU A 336 -14.20 0.32 12.23
N ASN A 337 -14.56 1.36 12.98
CA ASN A 337 -14.48 1.39 14.46
C ASN A 337 -13.08 1.22 15.06
N GLN A 338 -12.02 1.25 14.26
CA GLN A 338 -10.64 1.21 14.74
C GLN A 338 -9.66 1.88 13.77
N ALA A 339 -8.46 2.20 14.26
CA ALA A 339 -7.43 2.84 13.45
C ALA A 339 -6.75 1.87 12.49
N ALA A 340 -6.43 2.36 11.27
CA ALA A 340 -5.59 1.64 10.30
C ALA A 340 -4.10 1.66 10.73
N PRO A 341 -3.33 0.58 10.44
CA PRO A 341 -3.75 -0.73 10.00
C PRO A 341 -4.26 -1.63 11.14
N VAL A 342 -4.98 -2.69 10.78
CA VAL A 342 -5.45 -3.72 11.71
C VAL A 342 -4.38 -4.80 11.83
N LEU A 343 -3.64 -4.77 12.92
CA LEU A 343 -2.56 -5.69 13.26
C LEU A 343 -2.83 -6.27 14.64
N GLN A 344 -3.47 -7.43 14.70
CA GLN A 344 -3.88 -8.05 15.95
C GLN A 344 -4.23 -9.53 15.78
N TRP A 345 -4.15 -10.31 16.86
CA TRP A 345 -4.75 -11.63 16.91
C TRP A 345 -6.29 -11.52 16.98
N SER A 346 -6.98 -12.50 16.39
CA SER A 346 -8.43 -12.64 16.54
C SER A 346 -8.78 -12.82 18.03
N GLN A 347 -9.89 -12.23 18.44
CA GLN A 347 -10.40 -12.41 19.80
C GLN A 347 -11.15 -13.75 19.97
N ARG A 348 -11.55 -14.35 18.86
CA ARG A 348 -12.31 -15.60 18.84
C ARG A 348 -11.45 -16.82 18.51
N LEU A 349 -10.53 -16.69 17.56
CA LEU A 349 -9.74 -17.80 17.02
C LEU A 349 -8.26 -17.61 17.37
N ASP A 350 -7.75 -18.43 18.28
CA ASP A 350 -6.41 -18.26 18.88
C ASP A 350 -5.25 -18.27 17.88
N ASN A 351 -5.44 -18.88 16.72
CA ASN A 351 -4.44 -19.00 15.68
C ASN A 351 -4.76 -18.22 14.40
N LEU A 352 -5.63 -17.21 14.47
CA LEU A 352 -5.94 -16.34 13.35
C LEU A 352 -5.38 -14.94 13.61
N LEU A 353 -4.52 -14.48 12.71
CA LEU A 353 -3.86 -13.18 12.77
C LEU A 353 -4.42 -12.24 11.72
N TRP A 354 -4.79 -11.03 12.11
CA TRP A 354 -5.14 -9.93 11.23
C TRP A 354 -3.90 -9.12 10.88
N ALA A 355 -3.58 -9.00 9.59
CA ALA A 355 -2.51 -8.16 9.06
C ALA A 355 -3.02 -7.43 7.80
N THR A 356 -3.94 -6.47 7.99
CA THR A 356 -4.73 -5.88 6.91
C THR A 356 -5.27 -4.50 7.27
N GLY A 357 -6.20 -3.97 6.46
CA GLY A 357 -6.89 -2.73 6.77
C GLY A 357 -5.99 -1.50 6.75
N HIS A 358 -5.01 -1.47 5.87
CA HIS A 358 -4.03 -0.38 5.77
C HIS A 358 -4.59 0.90 5.16
N TYR A 359 -5.78 0.83 4.59
CA TYR A 359 -6.46 1.94 3.92
C TYR A 359 -5.61 2.54 2.79
N ARG A 360 -5.01 3.72 3.02
CA ARG A 360 -4.21 4.44 2.00
C ARG A 360 -2.72 4.10 2.04
N ASN A 361 -2.26 3.32 3.02
CA ASN A 361 -0.85 3.10 3.30
C ASN A 361 -0.39 1.64 3.09
N GLY A 362 -1.15 0.82 2.37
CA GLY A 362 -0.86 -0.60 2.22
C GLY A 362 0.50 -0.87 1.59
N ILE A 363 0.79 -0.23 0.47
CA ILE A 363 2.09 -0.39 -0.21
C ILE A 363 3.23 0.02 0.71
N PHE A 364 3.12 1.20 1.34
CA PHE A 364 4.18 1.70 2.20
C PHE A 364 4.42 0.84 3.44
N LEU A 365 3.36 0.43 4.14
CA LEU A 365 3.48 -0.26 5.41
C LEU A 365 3.60 -1.79 5.29
N ALA A 366 3.52 -2.35 4.09
CA ALA A 366 3.59 -3.80 3.89
C ALA A 366 4.88 -4.44 4.44
N PRO A 367 6.09 -3.89 4.23
CA PRO A 367 7.31 -4.47 4.79
C PRO A 367 7.31 -4.50 6.32
N ALA A 368 6.95 -3.39 6.99
CA ALA A 368 6.86 -3.37 8.44
C ALA A 368 5.77 -4.30 8.98
N THR A 369 4.64 -4.41 8.28
CA THR A 369 3.56 -5.35 8.62
C THR A 369 4.03 -6.79 8.52
N ALA A 370 4.78 -7.13 7.47
CA ALA A 370 5.32 -8.47 7.28
C ALA A 370 6.32 -8.86 8.38
N LEU A 371 7.22 -7.95 8.75
CA LEU A 371 8.16 -8.16 9.85
C LEU A 371 7.43 -8.35 11.18
N TRP A 372 6.43 -7.48 11.46
CA TRP A 372 5.61 -7.60 12.65
C TRP A 372 4.87 -8.95 12.70
N ALA A 373 4.22 -9.36 11.61
CA ALA A 373 3.47 -10.62 11.57
C ALA A 373 4.40 -11.84 11.71
N LYS A 374 5.58 -11.81 11.11
CA LYS A 374 6.63 -12.82 11.30
C LYS A 374 7.03 -12.94 12.78
N GLU A 375 7.25 -11.81 13.45
CA GLU A 375 7.56 -11.79 14.89
C GLU A 375 6.43 -12.39 15.73
N GLN A 376 5.15 -12.07 15.40
CA GLN A 376 4.00 -12.65 16.08
C GLN A 376 3.97 -14.18 15.97
N ILE A 377 4.30 -14.73 14.81
CA ILE A 377 4.38 -16.18 14.60
C ILE A 377 5.55 -16.77 15.39
N LEU A 378 6.74 -16.18 15.32
CA LEU A 378 7.92 -16.65 16.06
C LEU A 378 7.70 -16.68 17.57
N ASN A 379 6.96 -15.73 18.11
CA ASN A 379 6.62 -15.69 19.55
C ASN A 379 5.61 -16.77 19.98
N LYS A 380 5.01 -17.50 19.04
CA LYS A 380 4.08 -18.63 19.29
C LYS A 380 4.73 -20.00 19.08
N LEU A 381 5.96 -20.04 18.52
CA LEU A 381 6.80 -21.24 18.38
C LEU A 381 7.51 -21.58 19.71
#